data_2e5f9457275ecee230280dd274488a80
#
_entry.id   2e5f9457275ecee230280dd274488a80
#
_cell.length_a   1.000
_cell.length_b   1.000
_cell.length_c   1.000
_cell.angle_alpha   90.00
_cell.angle_beta   90.00
_cell.angle_gamma   90.00
#
_symmetry.space_group_name_H-M   'P 1'
#
loop_
_entity.id
_entity.type
_entity.pdbx_description
1 polymer ?
#
loop_
_entity_poly.entity_id
_entity_poly.type
_entity_poly.pdbx_seq_one_letter_code
_entity_poly.pdbx_strand_id
1 'polypeptide(L)'
;MSKEKNIKTYELFKQDRFLGILVHLLTGLGIVAGFFALIAVMNNNQKAAFLWLGFAFLIDSVDGTLARKFNVKKNLPHIDGKMLDSIIDFFNYVIIPSVMIYWFRYVPDQFILLIPVILIFISIYSYVNLNILTNDNYYNGFPAIWNVIVLYFYIFGTSQNLSLIHI
;
A
#
# COMPACT_ATOMS: atom_id res chain seq x y z
N MET A 1 4.61 44.09 21.01
CA MET A 1 4.48 43.66 19.57
C MET A 1 5.43 42.54 19.13
N SER A 2 6.73 42.55 19.47
CA SER A 2 7.71 41.50 19.05
C SER A 2 7.51 40.14 19.78
N LYS A 3 7.28 40.14 21.11
CA LYS A 3 7.13 38.89 21.89
C LYS A 3 5.85 38.12 21.55
N GLU A 4 4.73 38.76 21.33
CA GLU A 4 3.46 38.11 20.95
C GLU A 4 3.54 37.47 19.57
N LYS A 5 4.22 38.13 18.62
CA LYS A 5 4.44 37.56 17.28
C LYS A 5 5.32 36.30 17.33
N ASN A 6 6.32 36.27 18.20
CA ASN A 6 7.19 35.11 18.39
C ASN A 6 6.44 33.95 19.06
N ILE A 7 5.61 34.20 20.04
CA ILE A 7 4.78 33.19 20.72
C ILE A 7 3.81 32.55 19.71
N LYS A 8 3.09 33.37 18.94
CA LYS A 8 2.14 32.89 17.94
C LYS A 8 2.81 32.04 16.85
N THR A 9 4.00 32.44 16.42
CA THR A 9 4.80 31.66 15.43
C THR A 9 5.24 30.33 16.02
N TYR A 10 5.65 30.27 17.28
CA TYR A 10 6.05 29.03 17.95
C TYR A 10 4.88 28.07 18.12
N GLU A 11 3.72 28.56 18.51
CA GLU A 11 2.49 27.74 18.64
C GLU A 11 2.05 27.15 17.30
N LEU A 12 2.07 27.95 16.22
CA LEU A 12 1.77 27.45 14.86
C LEU A 12 2.73 26.35 14.43
N PHE A 13 4.04 26.54 14.66
CA PHE A 13 5.04 25.54 14.33
C PHE A 13 4.84 24.23 15.10
N LYS A 14 4.49 24.32 16.37
CA LYS A 14 4.19 23.16 17.22
C LYS A 14 2.94 22.42 16.74
N GLN A 15 1.91 23.14 16.34
CA GLN A 15 0.68 22.59 15.78
C GLN A 15 0.93 21.87 14.44
N ASP A 16 1.71 22.47 13.54
CA ASP A 16 2.05 21.88 12.24
C ASP A 16 2.86 20.59 12.39
N ARG A 17 3.79 20.53 13.34
CA ARG A 17 4.54 19.31 13.67
C ARG A 17 3.63 18.22 14.22
N PHE A 18 2.71 18.56 15.12
CA PHE A 18 1.76 17.61 15.66
C PHE A 18 0.87 17.01 14.57
N LEU A 19 0.34 17.85 13.69
CA LEU A 19 -0.46 17.39 12.53
C LEU A 19 0.36 16.50 11.60
N GLY A 20 1.64 16.82 11.37
CA GLY A 20 2.54 15.97 10.59
C GLY A 20 2.74 14.59 11.20
N ILE A 21 2.88 14.49 12.52
CA ILE A 21 2.97 13.20 13.24
C ILE A 21 1.67 12.40 13.07
N LEU A 22 0.50 13.07 13.19
CA LEU A 22 -0.78 12.40 13.01
C LEU A 22 -0.94 11.82 11.58
N VAL A 23 -0.46 12.54 10.57
CA VAL A 23 -0.46 12.02 9.19
C VAL A 23 0.41 10.77 9.08
N HIS A 24 1.64 10.77 9.62
CA HIS A 24 2.47 9.55 9.59
C HIS A 24 1.88 8.39 10.38
N LEU A 25 1.18 8.67 11.49
CA LEU A 25 0.44 7.63 12.22
C LEU A 25 -0.71 7.08 11.38
N LEU A 26 -1.43 7.94 10.64
CA LEU A 26 -2.49 7.52 9.72
C LEU A 26 -1.92 6.60 8.63
N THR A 27 -0.83 7.01 7.95
CA THR A 27 -0.11 6.14 6.98
C THR A 27 0.28 4.81 7.63
N GLY A 28 0.81 4.84 8.87
CA GLY A 28 1.14 3.65 9.64
C GLY A 28 -0.04 2.71 9.91
N LEU A 29 -1.28 3.23 10.02
CA LEU A 29 -2.47 2.37 10.13
C LEU A 29 -2.71 1.54 8.86
N GLY A 30 -2.20 1.95 7.71
CA GLY A 30 -2.26 1.17 6.46
C GLY A 30 -1.56 -0.19 6.59
N ILE A 31 -0.39 -0.27 7.26
CA ILE A 31 0.28 -1.56 7.48
C ILE A 31 -0.46 -2.42 8.51
N VAL A 32 -1.12 -1.80 9.50
CA VAL A 32 -1.95 -2.53 10.48
C VAL A 32 -3.15 -3.17 9.78
N ALA A 33 -3.80 -2.42 8.87
CA ALA A 33 -4.88 -2.96 8.04
C ALA A 33 -4.38 -4.13 7.18
N GLY A 34 -3.21 -3.99 6.55
CA GLY A 34 -2.55 -5.09 5.82
C GLY A 34 -2.27 -6.31 6.68
N PHE A 35 -1.80 -6.11 7.90
CA PHE A 35 -1.58 -7.21 8.83
C PHE A 35 -2.88 -7.96 9.15
N PHE A 36 -3.99 -7.26 9.39
CA PHE A 36 -5.29 -7.90 9.56
C PHE A 36 -5.79 -8.59 8.28
N ALA A 37 -5.49 -8.03 7.10
CA ALA A 37 -5.76 -8.72 5.84
C ALA A 37 -5.00 -10.04 5.76
N LEU A 38 -3.72 -10.07 6.13
CA LEU A 38 -2.91 -11.29 6.15
C LEU A 38 -3.47 -12.34 7.14
N ILE A 39 -3.87 -11.93 8.34
CA ILE A 39 -4.55 -12.81 9.31
C ILE A 39 -5.83 -13.39 8.70
N ALA A 40 -6.63 -12.58 8.01
CA ALA A 40 -7.84 -13.03 7.36
C ALA A 40 -7.55 -14.06 6.25
N VAL A 41 -6.46 -13.90 5.49
CA VAL A 41 -5.98 -14.89 4.51
C VAL A 41 -5.65 -16.21 5.20
N MET A 42 -4.87 -16.18 6.28
CA MET A 42 -4.50 -17.38 7.04
C MET A 42 -5.71 -18.11 7.64
N ASN A 43 -6.78 -17.39 7.94
CA ASN A 43 -8.05 -17.93 8.41
C ASN A 43 -9.00 -18.33 7.26
N ASN A 44 -8.53 -18.39 6.01
CA ASN A 44 -9.33 -18.70 4.82
C ASN A 44 -10.53 -17.76 4.60
N ASN A 45 -10.49 -16.55 5.14
CA ASN A 45 -11.56 -15.57 5.00
C ASN A 45 -11.21 -14.52 3.94
N GLN A 46 -11.46 -14.87 2.67
CA GLN A 46 -11.17 -14.00 1.51
C GLN A 46 -11.89 -12.66 1.60
N LYS A 47 -13.18 -12.67 2.00
CA LYS A 47 -13.98 -11.44 2.10
C LYS A 47 -13.38 -10.46 3.10
N ALA A 48 -13.00 -10.94 4.28
CA ALA A 48 -12.36 -10.10 5.29
C ALA A 48 -10.99 -9.58 4.81
N ALA A 49 -10.21 -10.40 4.10
CA ALA A 49 -8.93 -9.98 3.52
C ALA A 49 -9.12 -8.80 2.56
N PHE A 50 -10.08 -8.87 1.63
CA PHE A 50 -10.38 -7.77 0.71
C PHE A 50 -10.95 -6.54 1.40
N LEU A 51 -11.75 -6.70 2.45
CA LEU A 51 -12.24 -5.55 3.23
C LEU A 51 -11.09 -4.80 3.91
N TRP A 52 -10.14 -5.52 4.50
CA TRP A 52 -8.97 -4.91 5.12
C TRP A 52 -8.04 -4.27 4.09
N LEU A 53 -7.82 -4.89 2.93
CA LEU A 53 -7.05 -4.28 1.83
C LEU A 53 -7.75 -3.03 1.27
N GLY A 54 -9.09 -3.06 1.15
CA GLY A 54 -9.88 -1.89 0.78
C GLY A 54 -9.75 -0.76 1.80
N PHE A 55 -9.72 -1.07 3.09
CA PHE A 55 -9.49 -0.09 4.15
C PHE A 55 -8.07 0.49 4.08
N ALA A 56 -7.04 -0.34 3.84
CA ALA A 56 -5.67 0.11 3.61
C ALA A 56 -5.59 1.08 2.41
N PHE A 57 -6.27 0.76 1.30
CA PHE A 57 -6.36 1.61 0.12
C PHE A 57 -7.04 2.97 0.41
N LEU A 58 -8.07 3.00 1.24
CA LEU A 58 -8.71 4.26 1.65
C LEU A 58 -7.76 5.14 2.46
N ILE A 59 -6.98 4.55 3.37
CA ILE A 59 -5.96 5.27 4.14
C ILE A 59 -4.94 5.90 3.20
N ASP A 60 -4.35 5.11 2.28
CA ASP A 60 -3.37 5.53 1.29
C ASP A 60 -3.90 6.67 0.40
N SER A 61 -5.15 6.58 -0.05
CA SER A 61 -5.78 7.62 -0.87
C SER A 61 -5.88 8.99 -0.17
N VAL A 62 -5.95 8.99 1.16
CA VAL A 62 -6.16 10.21 1.97
C VAL A 62 -4.85 10.78 2.50
N ASP A 63 -3.91 9.94 2.92
CA ASP A 63 -2.72 10.36 3.65
C ASP A 63 -1.76 11.21 2.80
N GLY A 64 -1.53 10.87 1.54
CA GLY A 64 -0.73 11.69 0.62
C GLY A 64 -1.33 13.09 0.40
N THR A 65 -2.65 13.22 0.40
CA THR A 65 -3.33 14.51 0.31
C THR A 65 -3.16 15.32 1.59
N LEU A 66 -3.30 14.68 2.75
CA LEU A 66 -3.05 15.31 4.05
C LEU A 66 -1.59 15.71 4.22
N ALA A 67 -0.64 14.86 3.80
CA ALA A 67 0.79 15.16 3.86
C ALA A 67 1.16 16.42 3.08
N ARG A 68 0.59 16.60 1.90
CA ARG A 68 0.75 17.82 1.09
C ARG A 68 0.08 19.04 1.76
N LYS A 69 -1.15 18.88 2.23
CA LYS A 69 -1.91 19.96 2.88
C LYS A 69 -1.21 20.53 4.12
N PHE A 70 -0.60 19.67 4.93
CA PHE A 70 0.08 20.06 6.17
C PHE A 70 1.59 20.25 6.00
N ASN A 71 2.12 20.24 4.77
CA ASN A 71 3.54 20.43 4.50
C ASN A 71 4.44 19.52 5.37
N VAL A 72 4.04 18.25 5.54
CA VAL A 72 4.67 17.30 6.48
C VAL A 72 6.17 17.18 6.26
N LYS A 73 6.64 17.10 5.02
CA LYS A 73 8.06 17.04 4.66
C LYS A 73 8.87 18.21 5.21
N LYS A 74 8.29 19.42 5.26
CA LYS A 74 8.94 20.62 5.81
C LYS A 74 8.96 20.61 7.33
N ASN A 75 7.87 20.17 7.95
CA ASN A 75 7.65 20.21 9.38
C ASN A 75 8.32 19.06 10.13
N LEU A 76 8.53 17.92 9.44
CA LEU A 76 9.19 16.71 9.96
C LEU A 76 10.27 16.19 9.00
N PRO A 77 11.36 16.96 8.79
CA PRO A 77 12.39 16.62 7.78
C PRO A 77 13.18 15.34 8.10
N HIS A 78 13.08 14.82 9.33
CA HIS A 78 13.78 13.62 9.77
C HIS A 78 13.00 12.32 9.48
N ILE A 79 11.75 12.42 9.04
CA ILE A 79 10.92 11.27 8.68
C ILE A 79 10.72 11.30 7.18
N ASP A 80 11.19 10.27 6.50
CA ASP A 80 10.93 10.09 5.08
C ASP A 80 9.54 9.45 4.89
N GLY A 81 8.51 10.31 4.77
CA GLY A 81 7.14 9.87 4.57
C GLY A 81 6.94 9.13 3.25
N LYS A 82 7.72 9.45 2.20
CA LYS A 82 7.64 8.73 0.93
C LYS A 82 8.16 7.30 1.05
N MET A 83 9.25 7.12 1.81
CA MET A 83 9.78 5.78 2.07
C MET A 83 8.83 4.97 2.94
N LEU A 84 8.23 5.59 3.96
CA LEU A 84 7.22 4.96 4.81
C LEU A 84 6.04 4.45 3.97
N ASP A 85 5.47 5.30 3.14
CA ASP A 85 4.39 5.02 2.20
C ASP A 85 4.76 3.86 1.24
N SER A 86 5.92 3.93 0.59
CA SER A 86 6.40 2.88 -0.31
C SER A 86 6.55 1.51 0.36
N ILE A 87 6.96 1.44 1.61
CA ILE A 87 7.08 0.18 2.37
C ILE A 87 5.68 -0.40 2.64
N ILE A 88 4.74 0.45 3.04
CA ILE A 88 3.36 0.04 3.33
C ILE A 88 2.65 -0.41 2.06
N ASP A 89 2.84 0.31 0.97
CA ASP A 89 2.30 -0.03 -0.35
C ASP A 89 2.86 -1.36 -0.85
N PHE A 90 4.17 -1.56 -0.77
CA PHE A 90 4.77 -2.83 -1.17
C PHE A 90 4.19 -4.01 -0.39
N PHE A 91 3.96 -3.83 0.91
CA PHE A 91 3.34 -4.85 1.74
C PHE A 91 1.89 -5.13 1.30
N ASN A 92 1.07 -4.08 1.16
CA ASN A 92 -0.36 -4.20 0.89
C ASN A 92 -0.68 -4.58 -0.56
N TYR A 93 0.11 -4.09 -1.53
CA TYR A 93 -0.20 -4.25 -2.95
C TYR A 93 0.63 -5.32 -3.65
N VAL A 94 1.68 -5.84 -2.99
CA VAL A 94 2.54 -6.89 -3.56
C VAL A 94 2.60 -8.13 -2.67
N ILE A 95 3.00 -7.98 -1.40
CA ILE A 95 3.22 -9.14 -0.52
C ILE A 95 1.90 -9.86 -0.22
N ILE A 96 0.90 -9.15 0.27
CA ILE A 96 -0.39 -9.78 0.62
C ILE A 96 -1.06 -10.42 -0.60
N PRO A 97 -1.20 -9.76 -1.77
CA PRO A 97 -1.73 -10.40 -2.97
C PRO A 97 -0.94 -11.63 -3.42
N SER A 98 0.39 -11.59 -3.32
CA SER A 98 1.23 -12.76 -3.63
C SER A 98 0.94 -13.94 -2.70
N VAL A 99 0.76 -13.68 -1.41
CA VAL A 99 0.33 -14.69 -0.43
C VAL A 99 -1.08 -15.20 -0.75
N MET A 100 -2.00 -14.33 -1.15
CA MET A 100 -3.37 -14.72 -1.53
C MET A 100 -3.37 -15.64 -2.76
N ILE A 101 -2.54 -15.36 -3.79
CA ILE A 101 -2.41 -16.21 -4.97
C ILE A 101 -1.99 -17.62 -4.54
N TYR A 102 -0.98 -17.73 -3.68
CA TYR A 102 -0.50 -19.00 -3.15
C TYR A 102 -1.55 -19.70 -2.28
N TRP A 103 -2.12 -18.99 -1.33
CA TRP A 103 -3.00 -19.57 -0.30
C TRP A 103 -4.33 -20.04 -0.84
N PHE A 104 -4.94 -19.24 -1.71
CA PHE A 104 -6.24 -19.55 -2.31
C PHE A 104 -6.17 -20.27 -3.65
N ARG A 105 -4.94 -20.63 -4.08
CA ARG A 105 -4.69 -21.38 -5.33
C ARG A 105 -5.35 -20.74 -6.55
N TYR A 106 -5.13 -19.44 -6.75
CA TYR A 106 -5.67 -18.70 -7.89
C TYR A 106 -5.00 -19.05 -9.23
N VAL A 107 -3.89 -19.79 -9.19
CA VAL A 107 -3.13 -20.24 -10.36
C VAL A 107 -2.91 -21.74 -10.30
N PRO A 108 -2.64 -22.43 -11.45
CA PRO A 108 -2.39 -23.86 -11.47
C PRO A 108 -1.25 -24.29 -10.54
N ASP A 109 -1.37 -25.47 -9.94
CA ASP A 109 -0.44 -25.97 -8.92
C ASP A 109 1.03 -25.99 -9.36
N GLN A 110 1.31 -26.25 -10.64
CA GLN A 110 2.66 -26.20 -11.20
C GLN A 110 3.32 -24.81 -11.13
N PHE A 111 2.53 -23.75 -11.03
CA PHE A 111 3.00 -22.36 -11.00
C PHE A 111 2.73 -21.67 -9.65
N ILE A 112 2.20 -22.39 -8.67
CA ILE A 112 1.69 -21.83 -7.41
C ILE A 112 2.76 -21.07 -6.60
N LEU A 113 4.01 -21.47 -6.65
CA LEU A 113 5.14 -20.76 -6.03
C LEU A 113 5.82 -19.82 -7.02
N LEU A 114 5.91 -20.21 -8.28
CA LEU A 114 6.66 -19.47 -9.30
C LEU A 114 6.05 -18.08 -9.53
N ILE A 115 4.73 -18.02 -9.72
CA ILE A 115 4.06 -16.74 -10.01
C ILE A 115 4.18 -15.73 -8.87
N PRO A 116 3.86 -16.03 -7.58
CA PRO A 116 4.07 -15.10 -6.49
C PRO A 116 5.50 -14.60 -6.35
N VAL A 117 6.49 -15.51 -6.52
CA VAL A 117 7.91 -15.13 -6.43
C VAL A 117 8.30 -14.16 -7.55
N ILE A 118 7.87 -14.42 -8.79
CA ILE A 118 8.12 -13.52 -9.92
C ILE A 118 7.44 -12.16 -9.68
N LEU A 119 6.20 -12.15 -9.20
CA LEU A 119 5.48 -10.90 -8.89
C LEU A 119 6.22 -10.05 -7.87
N ILE A 120 6.66 -10.64 -6.77
CA ILE A 120 7.45 -9.96 -5.75
C ILE A 120 8.75 -9.41 -6.35
N PHE A 121 9.48 -10.24 -7.10
CA PHE A 121 10.77 -9.87 -7.69
C PHE A 121 10.66 -8.72 -8.70
N ILE A 122 9.68 -8.76 -9.59
CA ILE A 122 9.43 -7.68 -10.56
C ILE A 122 8.98 -6.40 -9.85
N SER A 123 8.10 -6.55 -8.85
CA SER A 123 7.55 -5.40 -8.14
C SER A 123 8.61 -4.65 -7.34
N ILE A 124 9.57 -5.33 -6.70
CA ILE A 124 10.63 -4.65 -5.96
C ILE A 124 11.44 -3.72 -6.88
N TYR A 125 11.68 -4.14 -8.13
CA TYR A 125 12.37 -3.30 -9.11
C TYR A 125 11.55 -2.04 -9.43
N SER A 126 10.22 -2.15 -9.53
CA SER A 126 9.34 -1.00 -9.76
C SER A 126 9.37 0.00 -8.60
N TYR A 127 9.47 -0.47 -7.36
CA TYR A 127 9.50 0.41 -6.18
C TYR A 127 10.86 1.11 -5.98
N VAL A 128 11.96 0.53 -6.44
CA VAL A 128 13.30 1.15 -6.32
C VAL A 128 13.70 1.99 -7.53
N ASN A 129 12.96 1.92 -8.64
CA ASN A 129 13.27 2.66 -9.86
C ASN A 129 12.85 4.12 -9.74
N LEU A 130 13.81 5.01 -9.57
CA LEU A 130 13.58 6.45 -9.44
C LEU A 130 13.04 7.12 -10.72
N ASN A 131 13.16 6.46 -11.88
CA ASN A 131 12.72 6.97 -13.18
C ASN A 131 11.34 6.45 -13.59
N ILE A 132 10.60 5.85 -12.66
CA ILE A 132 9.30 5.24 -12.95
C ILE A 132 8.22 6.31 -13.28
N LEU A 133 8.36 7.51 -12.72
CA LEU A 133 7.56 8.66 -13.05
C LEU A 133 8.29 9.53 -14.07
N THR A 134 7.67 9.75 -15.22
CA THR A 134 8.16 10.71 -16.21
C THR A 134 7.93 12.16 -15.73
N ASN A 135 8.61 13.12 -16.35
CA ASN A 135 8.41 14.55 -16.03
C ASN A 135 6.97 15.01 -16.22
N ASP A 136 6.21 14.33 -17.07
CA ASP A 136 4.79 14.60 -17.37
C ASP A 136 3.83 13.83 -16.43
N ASN A 137 4.31 13.26 -15.32
CA ASN A 137 3.56 12.46 -14.35
C ASN A 137 2.95 11.16 -14.93
N TYR A 138 3.45 10.66 -16.04
CA TYR A 138 3.07 9.34 -16.53
C TYR A 138 3.88 8.24 -15.83
N TYR A 139 3.23 7.13 -15.58
CA TYR A 139 3.87 5.95 -15.00
C TYR A 139 4.59 5.16 -16.11
N ASN A 140 5.91 5.02 -15.99
CA ASN A 140 6.71 4.27 -16.95
C ASN A 140 6.83 2.81 -16.51
N GLY A 141 5.87 1.99 -16.89
CA GLY A 141 5.78 0.59 -16.50
C GLY A 141 4.41 0.20 -15.94
N PHE A 142 4.30 -1.03 -15.45
CA PHE A 142 3.07 -1.52 -14.82
C PHE A 142 3.07 -1.14 -13.34
N PRO A 143 2.05 -0.43 -12.84
CA PRO A 143 1.93 -0.16 -11.41
C PRO A 143 1.73 -1.49 -10.67
N ALA A 144 2.53 -1.74 -9.63
CA ALA A 144 2.51 -2.99 -8.87
C ALA A 144 1.32 -3.03 -7.89
N ILE A 145 0.09 -2.99 -8.44
CA ILE A 145 -1.19 -3.05 -7.70
C ILE A 145 -1.86 -4.43 -7.88
N TRP A 146 -1.19 -5.46 -7.41
CA TRP A 146 -1.64 -6.85 -7.59
C TRP A 146 -2.91 -7.20 -6.83
N ASN A 147 -3.26 -6.44 -5.79
CA ASN A 147 -4.53 -6.54 -5.06
C ASN A 147 -5.76 -6.44 -5.98
N VAL A 148 -5.71 -5.60 -7.02
CA VAL A 148 -6.78 -5.49 -8.01
C VAL A 148 -6.88 -6.76 -8.84
N ILE A 149 -5.75 -7.32 -9.30
CA ILE A 149 -5.72 -8.56 -10.08
C ILE A 149 -6.26 -9.73 -9.25
N VAL A 150 -5.85 -9.85 -8.00
CA VAL A 150 -6.34 -10.89 -7.09
C VAL A 150 -7.84 -10.73 -6.80
N LEU A 151 -8.34 -9.49 -6.73
CA LEU A 151 -9.77 -9.22 -6.61
C LEU A 151 -10.55 -9.72 -7.85
N TYR A 152 -10.01 -9.51 -9.05
CA TYR A 152 -10.58 -10.08 -10.27
C TYR A 152 -10.61 -11.62 -10.22
N PHE A 153 -9.55 -12.28 -9.79
CA PHE A 153 -9.54 -13.73 -9.63
C PHE A 153 -10.63 -14.21 -8.66
N TYR A 154 -10.82 -13.48 -7.56
CA TYR A 154 -11.87 -13.77 -6.59
C TYR A 154 -13.28 -13.60 -7.18
N ILE A 155 -13.54 -12.48 -7.88
CA ILE A 155 -14.88 -12.18 -8.47
C ILE A 155 -15.25 -13.18 -9.56
N PHE A 156 -14.30 -13.52 -10.44
CA PHE A 156 -14.54 -14.46 -11.54
C PHE A 156 -14.45 -15.94 -11.14
N GLY A 157 -14.18 -16.24 -9.87
CA GLY A 157 -14.16 -17.61 -9.35
C GLY A 157 -13.09 -18.49 -10.00
N THR A 158 -11.95 -17.91 -10.41
CA THR A 158 -10.91 -18.64 -11.17
C THR A 158 -10.19 -19.71 -10.35
N SER A 159 -10.35 -19.73 -9.03
CA SER A 159 -9.66 -20.66 -8.12
C SER A 159 -10.02 -22.14 -8.26
N GLN A 160 -11.09 -22.48 -8.98
CA GLN A 160 -11.52 -23.88 -9.14
C GLN A 160 -11.86 -24.28 -10.59
N ASN A 161 -12.10 -23.33 -11.48
CA ASN A 161 -12.62 -23.63 -12.83
C ASN A 161 -11.52 -23.76 -13.91
N LEU A 162 -10.29 -23.34 -13.65
CA LEU A 162 -9.19 -23.55 -14.59
C LEU A 162 -8.78 -25.04 -14.70
N SER A 163 -9.08 -25.85 -13.69
CA SER A 163 -8.88 -27.30 -13.70
C SER A 163 -9.90 -28.02 -14.60
N LEU A 164 -11.08 -27.45 -14.84
CA LEU A 164 -12.15 -28.04 -15.66
C LEU A 164 -12.03 -27.71 -17.15
N ILE A 165 -11.19 -26.76 -17.54
CA ILE A 165 -10.99 -26.38 -18.95
C ILE A 165 -9.89 -27.25 -19.62
N HIS A 166 -9.20 -28.08 -18.83
CA HIS A 166 -8.13 -28.98 -19.30
C HIS A 166 -8.52 -30.47 -19.26
N ILE A 167 -9.81 -30.79 -19.37
CA ILE A 167 -10.26 -32.17 -19.69
C ILE A 167 -10.79 -32.22 -21.13
#